data_c18353300abd72614571c0aecc10d1a9
#
_entry.id   c18353300abd72614571c0aecc10d1a9
#
_cell.length_a   1.000
_cell.length_b   1.000
_cell.length_c   1.000
_cell.angle_alpha   90.00
_cell.angle_beta   90.00
_cell.angle_gamma   90.00
#
_symmetry.space_group_name_H-M   'P 1'
#
loop_
_entity.id
_entity.type
_entity.pdbx_description
1 polymer ?
#
loop_
_entity_poly.entity_id
_entity_poly.type
_entity_poly.pdbx_seq_one_letter_code
_entity_poly.pdbx_strand_id
1 'polypeptide(L)'
;YIIFVTMATKALFNTVVNWFIRQRIDLIQNFINHPIETQNGVLFSQLYHAENTDYGKIHGFSSISSYDDFCRNVPIVTYEDFEPYIEKARQGQPDVFWPGYIRKFAKSSGTTNAKSKFIPISEESLEDCHFKAGKDLLSIYANNHPDNSLFSNKNLRLGGSSELYEDFNTKFGDLSAIMIENLPFWVEITTTPSKKVSLMSEWESKLKAIVSEVKNEDV
;
A
#
# COMPACT_ATOMS: atom_id res chain seq x y z
N TYR A 1 -1.21 -38.21 -15.27
CA TYR A 1 -2.55 -37.65 -15.16
C TYR A 1 -2.60 -36.48 -14.16
N ILE A 2 -2.03 -36.63 -12.95
CA ILE A 2 -1.99 -35.60 -11.89
C ILE A 2 -1.24 -34.35 -12.38
N ILE A 3 -0.08 -34.48 -12.99
CA ILE A 3 0.74 -33.35 -13.51
C ILE A 3 -0.04 -32.57 -14.58
N PHE A 4 -0.76 -33.23 -15.47
CA PHE A 4 -1.53 -32.58 -16.53
C PHE A 4 -2.71 -31.78 -15.98
N VAL A 5 -3.38 -32.31 -14.97
CA VAL A 5 -4.47 -31.62 -14.25
C VAL A 5 -3.95 -30.39 -13.51
N THR A 6 -2.77 -30.48 -12.86
CA THR A 6 -2.14 -29.37 -12.16
C THR A 6 -1.71 -28.27 -13.13
N MET A 7 -1.17 -28.58 -14.29
CA MET A 7 -0.80 -27.59 -15.31
C MET A 7 -2.03 -26.89 -15.90
N ALA A 8 -3.10 -27.64 -16.18
CA ALA A 8 -4.35 -27.09 -16.70
C ALA A 8 -5.02 -26.13 -15.68
N THR A 9 -5.01 -26.47 -14.39
CA THR A 9 -5.54 -25.59 -13.34
C THR A 9 -4.73 -24.32 -13.14
N LYS A 10 -3.40 -24.39 -13.20
CA LYS A 10 -2.52 -23.22 -13.14
C LYS A 10 -2.76 -22.28 -14.34
N ALA A 11 -2.87 -22.83 -15.56
CA ALA A 11 -3.15 -22.04 -16.76
C ALA A 11 -4.52 -21.36 -16.71
N LEU A 12 -5.54 -22.07 -16.24
CA LEU A 12 -6.89 -21.52 -16.05
C LEU A 12 -6.89 -20.40 -15.02
N PHE A 13 -6.24 -20.60 -13.88
CA PHE A 13 -6.10 -19.58 -12.85
C PHE A 13 -5.41 -18.32 -13.37
N ASN A 14 -4.28 -18.48 -14.07
CA ASN A 14 -3.56 -17.39 -14.72
C ASN A 14 -4.47 -16.61 -15.70
N THR A 15 -5.25 -17.30 -16.51
CA THR A 15 -6.19 -16.69 -17.46
C THR A 15 -7.27 -15.86 -16.77
N VAL A 16 -7.88 -16.42 -15.73
CA VAL A 16 -8.94 -15.72 -14.96
C VAL A 16 -8.40 -14.50 -14.26
N VAL A 17 -7.23 -14.61 -13.60
CA VAL A 17 -6.62 -13.47 -12.89
C VAL A 17 -6.18 -12.39 -13.86
N ASN A 18 -5.56 -12.75 -14.99
CA ASN A 18 -5.20 -11.79 -16.03
C ASN A 18 -6.42 -11.06 -16.59
N TRP A 19 -7.52 -11.76 -16.83
CA TRP A 19 -8.77 -11.15 -17.28
C TRP A 19 -9.29 -10.13 -16.26
N PHE A 20 -9.34 -10.52 -14.99
CA PHE A 20 -9.83 -9.64 -13.91
C PHE A 20 -8.95 -8.41 -13.72
N ILE A 21 -7.63 -8.59 -13.73
CA ILE A 21 -6.67 -7.49 -13.57
C ILE A 21 -6.77 -6.51 -14.74
N ARG A 22 -6.88 -7.02 -15.97
CA ARG A 22 -6.93 -6.17 -17.20
C ARG A 22 -8.13 -5.24 -17.25
N GLN A 23 -9.20 -5.48 -16.51
CA GLN A 23 -10.35 -4.58 -16.42
C GLN A 23 -9.97 -3.17 -15.88
N ARG A 24 -8.82 -3.04 -15.21
CA ARG A 24 -8.32 -1.75 -14.74
C ARG A 24 -7.73 -0.87 -15.86
N ILE A 25 -7.43 -1.45 -17.02
CA ILE A 25 -6.82 -0.71 -18.13
C ILE A 25 -7.70 0.45 -18.58
N ASP A 26 -9.02 0.28 -18.62
CA ASP A 26 -9.93 1.36 -18.99
C ASP A 26 -9.86 2.53 -18.01
N LEU A 27 -9.73 2.27 -16.71
CA LEU A 27 -9.53 3.30 -15.69
C LEU A 27 -8.17 3.99 -15.84
N ILE A 28 -7.11 3.22 -16.09
CA ILE A 28 -5.76 3.77 -16.32
C ILE A 28 -5.78 4.66 -17.57
N GLN A 29 -6.44 4.21 -18.64
CA GLN A 29 -6.59 5.00 -19.85
C GLN A 29 -7.39 6.29 -19.62
N ASN A 30 -8.40 6.23 -18.76
CA ASN A 30 -9.15 7.44 -18.36
C ASN A 30 -8.25 8.43 -17.59
N PHE A 31 -7.35 7.96 -16.70
CA PHE A 31 -6.38 8.82 -16.01
C PHE A 31 -5.44 9.52 -17.00
N ILE A 32 -5.01 8.80 -18.04
CA ILE A 32 -4.12 9.33 -19.09
C ILE A 32 -4.85 10.38 -19.93
N ASN A 33 -6.09 10.13 -20.29
CA ASN A 33 -6.87 11.00 -21.18
C ASN A 33 -7.44 12.22 -20.45
N HIS A 34 -7.71 12.11 -19.13
CA HIS A 34 -8.36 13.14 -18.30
C HIS A 34 -7.56 13.38 -16.99
N PRO A 35 -6.27 13.76 -17.06
CA PRO A 35 -5.43 13.83 -15.88
C PRO A 35 -5.85 14.92 -14.89
N ILE A 36 -6.30 16.08 -15.38
CA ILE A 36 -6.69 17.20 -14.51
C ILE A 36 -8.02 16.92 -13.81
N GLU A 37 -9.00 16.40 -14.53
CA GLU A 37 -10.30 16.01 -13.98
C GLU A 37 -10.13 14.90 -12.94
N THR A 38 -9.27 13.92 -13.23
CA THR A 38 -8.96 12.83 -12.30
C THR A 38 -8.29 13.36 -11.03
N GLN A 39 -7.29 14.23 -11.17
CA GLN A 39 -6.57 14.84 -10.06
C GLN A 39 -7.49 15.67 -9.16
N ASN A 40 -8.36 16.50 -9.79
CA ASN A 40 -9.35 17.29 -9.06
C ASN A 40 -10.36 16.39 -8.34
N GLY A 41 -10.84 15.32 -9.00
CA GLY A 41 -11.72 14.35 -8.37
C GLY A 41 -11.11 13.71 -7.11
N VAL A 42 -9.84 13.33 -7.16
CA VAL A 42 -9.12 12.79 -6.01
C VAL A 42 -8.96 13.85 -4.91
N LEU A 43 -8.53 15.07 -5.26
CA LEU A 43 -8.35 16.16 -4.31
C LEU A 43 -9.66 16.45 -3.54
N PHE A 44 -10.76 16.69 -4.26
CA PHE A 44 -12.02 17.02 -3.62
C PHE A 44 -12.61 15.86 -2.82
N SER A 45 -12.40 14.62 -3.26
CA SER A 45 -12.77 13.45 -2.47
C SER A 45 -12.01 13.40 -1.14
N GLN A 46 -10.70 13.66 -1.14
CA GLN A 46 -9.90 13.68 0.08
C GLN A 46 -10.30 14.82 1.02
N LEU A 47 -10.52 16.02 0.49
CA LEU A 47 -10.99 17.18 1.26
C LEU A 47 -12.35 16.90 1.92
N TYR A 48 -13.29 16.33 1.18
CA TYR A 48 -14.61 15.94 1.69
C TYR A 48 -14.51 14.92 2.82
N HIS A 49 -13.69 13.88 2.67
CA HIS A 49 -13.51 12.88 3.72
C HIS A 49 -12.86 13.47 4.97
N ALA A 50 -11.90 14.39 4.82
CA ALA A 50 -11.15 14.97 5.91
C ALA A 50 -11.74 16.28 6.50
N GLU A 51 -12.86 16.81 5.97
CA GLU A 51 -13.41 18.10 6.37
C GLU A 51 -13.75 18.23 7.86
N ASN A 52 -14.14 17.12 8.49
CA ASN A 52 -14.52 17.08 9.90
C ASN A 52 -13.34 16.77 10.86
N THR A 53 -12.14 16.55 10.35
CA THR A 53 -10.94 16.37 11.16
C THR A 53 -10.47 17.68 11.78
N ASP A 54 -9.57 17.60 12.78
CA ASP A 54 -8.98 18.80 13.39
C ASP A 54 -8.26 19.65 12.31
N TYR A 55 -7.42 19.01 11.47
CA TYR A 55 -6.70 19.68 10.40
C TYR A 55 -7.64 20.25 9.33
N GLY A 56 -8.65 19.50 8.94
CA GLY A 56 -9.64 19.92 7.96
C GLY A 56 -10.45 21.15 8.40
N LYS A 57 -10.84 21.21 9.67
CA LYS A 57 -11.52 22.37 10.27
C LYS A 57 -10.61 23.60 10.32
N ILE A 58 -9.36 23.45 10.73
CA ILE A 58 -8.38 24.55 10.81
C ILE A 58 -8.15 25.16 9.42
N HIS A 59 -8.10 24.33 8.36
CA HIS A 59 -7.83 24.77 6.99
C HIS A 59 -9.08 24.96 6.14
N GLY A 60 -10.28 24.86 6.74
CA GLY A 60 -11.55 25.13 6.07
C GLY A 60 -11.85 24.22 4.89
N PHE A 61 -11.55 22.91 4.98
CA PHE A 61 -11.71 21.96 3.87
C PHE A 61 -13.11 21.95 3.27
N SER A 62 -14.16 22.11 4.08
CA SER A 62 -15.55 22.18 3.62
C SER A 62 -15.86 23.40 2.74
N SER A 63 -15.02 24.43 2.73
CA SER A 63 -15.20 25.65 1.94
C SER A 63 -14.33 25.69 0.68
N ILE A 64 -13.43 24.71 0.49
CA ILE A 64 -12.54 24.63 -0.66
C ILE A 64 -13.31 24.07 -1.85
N SER A 65 -13.44 24.89 -2.91
CA SER A 65 -14.19 24.55 -4.12
C SER A 65 -13.33 24.53 -5.40
N SER A 66 -12.07 24.96 -5.29
CA SER A 66 -11.12 24.98 -6.40
C SER A 66 -9.71 24.64 -5.92
N TYR A 67 -8.83 24.29 -6.86
CA TYR A 67 -7.39 24.10 -6.59
C TYR A 67 -6.77 25.39 -6.05
N ASP A 68 -7.18 26.56 -6.54
CA ASP A 68 -6.70 27.86 -6.05
C ASP A 68 -7.14 28.12 -4.61
N ASP A 69 -8.37 27.71 -4.23
CA ASP A 69 -8.81 27.77 -2.82
C ASP A 69 -7.95 26.86 -1.96
N PHE A 70 -7.67 25.64 -2.43
CA PHE A 70 -6.79 24.73 -1.72
C PHE A 70 -5.41 25.36 -1.45
N CYS A 71 -4.78 25.93 -2.49
CA CYS A 71 -3.48 26.57 -2.36
C CYS A 71 -3.48 27.79 -1.42
N ARG A 72 -4.60 28.51 -1.30
CA ARG A 72 -4.73 29.64 -0.38
C ARG A 72 -4.94 29.23 1.08
N ASN A 73 -5.66 28.14 1.31
CA ASN A 73 -6.08 27.73 2.65
C ASN A 73 -5.13 26.70 3.27
N VAL A 74 -4.44 25.90 2.46
CA VAL A 74 -3.58 24.83 2.94
C VAL A 74 -2.12 25.19 2.68
N PRO A 75 -1.34 25.49 3.71
CA PRO A 75 0.05 25.88 3.56
C PRO A 75 0.92 24.70 3.15
N ILE A 76 2.04 25.00 2.46
CA ILE A 76 3.14 24.04 2.30
C ILE A 76 3.85 23.96 3.65
N VAL A 77 3.95 22.75 4.19
CA VAL A 77 4.54 22.49 5.51
C VAL A 77 5.70 21.50 5.40
N THR A 78 6.63 21.59 6.36
CA THR A 78 7.66 20.55 6.56
C THR A 78 7.12 19.42 7.40
N TYR A 79 7.87 18.32 7.52
CA TYR A 79 7.51 17.25 8.45
C TYR A 79 7.44 17.75 9.90
N GLU A 80 8.37 18.60 10.28
CA GLU A 80 8.49 19.16 11.63
C GLU A 80 7.28 20.03 11.99
N ASP A 81 6.70 20.74 11.02
CA ASP A 81 5.46 21.49 11.21
C ASP A 81 4.23 20.57 11.38
N PHE A 82 4.25 19.40 10.76
CA PHE A 82 3.16 18.44 10.81
C PHE A 82 3.33 17.38 11.93
N GLU A 83 4.54 17.21 12.47
CA GLU A 83 4.86 16.25 13.54
C GLU A 83 3.90 16.32 14.75
N PRO A 84 3.45 17.50 15.24
CA PRO A 84 2.50 17.57 16.35
C PRO A 84 1.16 16.86 16.06
N TYR A 85 0.68 16.90 14.82
CA TYR A 85 -0.54 16.17 14.42
C TYR A 85 -0.28 14.66 14.36
N ILE A 86 0.88 14.26 13.82
CA ILE A 86 1.30 12.85 13.77
C ILE A 86 1.37 12.27 15.19
N GLU A 87 1.96 12.99 16.15
CA GLU A 87 2.08 12.52 17.53
C GLU A 87 0.72 12.38 18.22
N LYS A 88 -0.21 13.30 18.00
CA LYS A 88 -1.60 13.14 18.50
C LYS A 88 -2.24 11.85 17.96
N ALA A 89 -2.13 11.61 16.64
CA ALA A 89 -2.67 10.40 16.03
C ALA A 89 -1.99 9.12 16.57
N ARG A 90 -0.66 9.14 16.79
CA ARG A 90 0.10 8.04 17.39
C ARG A 90 -0.34 7.75 18.83
N GLN A 91 -0.70 8.77 19.59
CA GLN A 91 -1.24 8.64 20.93
C GLN A 91 -2.70 8.17 20.95
N GLY A 92 -3.27 7.85 19.79
CA GLY A 92 -4.62 7.30 19.66
C GLY A 92 -5.72 8.35 19.62
N GLN A 93 -5.42 9.61 19.28
CA GLN A 93 -6.46 10.60 19.01
C GLN A 93 -7.08 10.34 17.64
N PRO A 94 -8.40 10.18 17.54
CA PRO A 94 -9.07 10.03 16.24
C PRO A 94 -9.23 11.39 15.56
N ASP A 95 -9.56 11.39 14.28
CA ASP A 95 -9.99 12.56 13.50
C ASP A 95 -8.99 13.73 13.50
N VAL A 96 -7.69 13.44 13.63
CA VAL A 96 -6.66 14.50 13.68
C VAL A 96 -6.46 15.13 12.29
N PHE A 97 -6.16 14.35 11.27
CA PHE A 97 -5.97 14.80 9.88
C PHE A 97 -6.62 13.86 8.87
N TRP A 98 -7.09 12.69 9.32
CA TRP A 98 -7.88 11.73 8.56
C TRP A 98 -8.97 11.17 9.48
N PRO A 99 -10.15 10.79 8.95
CA PRO A 99 -11.24 10.27 9.76
C PRO A 99 -10.86 9.00 10.52
N GLY A 100 -11.31 8.92 11.77
CA GLY A 100 -11.08 7.77 12.62
C GLY A 100 -9.66 7.67 13.17
N TYR A 101 -9.27 6.45 13.53
CA TYR A 101 -7.97 6.16 14.15
C TYR A 101 -6.93 5.74 13.11
N ILE A 102 -5.80 6.41 13.06
CA ILE A 102 -4.62 5.92 12.35
C ILE A 102 -3.88 4.94 13.26
N ARG A 103 -3.88 3.67 12.88
CA ARG A 103 -3.29 2.59 13.69
C ARG A 103 -1.92 2.10 13.18
N LYS A 104 -1.49 2.56 12.01
CA LYS A 104 -0.27 2.11 11.36
C LYS A 104 0.59 3.31 10.97
N PHE A 105 1.89 3.24 11.26
CA PHE A 105 2.85 4.29 10.92
C PHE A 105 4.09 3.65 10.28
N ALA A 106 4.41 4.04 9.07
CA ALA A 106 5.67 3.66 8.44
C ALA A 106 6.81 4.49 9.02
N LYS A 107 7.88 3.82 9.45
CA LYS A 107 9.08 4.46 9.96
C LYS A 107 10.07 4.67 8.81
N SER A 108 10.43 5.92 8.52
CA SER A 108 11.47 6.18 7.51
C SER A 108 12.84 5.75 8.02
N SER A 109 13.69 5.25 7.11
CA SER A 109 15.13 5.09 7.40
C SER A 109 15.71 6.50 7.57
N GLY A 110 15.98 6.93 8.81
CA GLY A 110 16.69 8.18 9.06
C GLY A 110 18.09 8.09 8.42
N THR A 111 18.53 9.17 7.77
CA THR A 111 19.94 9.33 7.44
C THR A 111 20.74 9.42 8.74
N THR A 112 22.03 9.10 8.70
CA THR A 112 22.94 8.83 9.84
C THR A 112 22.87 9.79 11.04
N ASN A 113 22.25 10.96 10.89
CA ASN A 113 22.06 11.96 11.96
C ASN A 113 20.61 12.51 12.04
N ALA A 114 19.66 12.01 11.27
CA ALA A 114 18.30 12.49 11.30
C ALA A 114 17.39 11.54 12.11
N LYS A 115 16.55 12.12 12.95
CA LYS A 115 15.49 11.40 13.67
C LYS A 115 14.57 10.69 12.68
N SER A 116 14.26 9.41 12.90
CA SER A 116 13.30 8.68 12.05
C SER A 116 11.96 9.40 12.07
N LYS A 117 11.33 9.51 10.89
CA LYS A 117 10.02 10.12 10.70
C LYS A 117 8.95 9.04 10.68
N PHE A 118 7.80 9.32 11.26
CA PHE A 118 6.63 8.43 11.24
C PHE A 118 5.64 8.94 10.19
N ILE A 119 5.33 8.10 9.22
CA ILE A 119 4.40 8.41 8.13
C ILE A 119 3.11 7.65 8.41
N PRO A 120 1.98 8.34 8.62
CA PRO A 120 0.71 7.70 8.91
C PRO A 120 0.19 6.90 7.72
N ILE A 121 -0.33 5.72 7.99
CA ILE A 121 -0.88 4.80 6.99
C ILE A 121 -2.33 4.48 7.39
N SER A 122 -3.29 5.05 6.67
CA SER A 122 -4.70 4.71 6.82
C SER A 122 -5.05 3.42 6.06
N GLU A 123 -6.19 2.82 6.35
CA GLU A 123 -6.69 1.67 5.60
C GLU A 123 -6.92 2.04 4.12
N GLU A 124 -7.48 3.22 3.87
CA GLU A 124 -7.72 3.73 2.52
C GLU A 124 -6.40 3.95 1.77
N SER A 125 -5.33 4.42 2.45
CA SER A 125 -4.01 4.56 1.81
C SER A 125 -3.40 3.22 1.42
N LEU A 126 -3.65 2.15 2.18
CA LEU A 126 -3.25 0.80 1.79
C LEU A 126 -4.05 0.31 0.59
N GLU A 127 -5.38 0.42 0.63
CA GLU A 127 -6.25 -0.11 -0.42
C GLU A 127 -6.21 0.74 -1.70
N ASP A 128 -6.41 2.05 -1.57
CA ASP A 128 -6.61 2.95 -2.72
C ASP A 128 -5.33 3.53 -3.29
N CYS A 129 -4.21 3.44 -2.57
CA CYS A 129 -2.90 3.87 -3.07
C CYS A 129 -1.98 2.66 -3.26
N HIS A 130 -1.51 2.03 -2.19
CA HIS A 130 -0.46 1.02 -2.28
C HIS A 130 -0.88 -0.24 -3.03
N PHE A 131 -1.99 -0.88 -2.65
CA PHE A 131 -2.44 -2.12 -3.32
C PHE A 131 -3.03 -1.84 -4.70
N LYS A 132 -3.70 -0.71 -4.87
CA LYS A 132 -4.24 -0.30 -6.17
C LYS A 132 -3.12 -0.01 -7.17
N ALA A 133 -2.06 0.69 -6.77
CA ALA A 133 -0.89 0.93 -7.62
C ALA A 133 -0.20 -0.38 -8.03
N GLY A 134 -0.10 -1.35 -7.11
CA GLY A 134 0.39 -2.69 -7.43
C GLY A 134 -0.49 -3.41 -8.46
N LYS A 135 -1.81 -3.33 -8.32
CA LYS A 135 -2.76 -3.87 -9.30
C LYS A 135 -2.62 -3.19 -10.66
N ASP A 136 -2.43 -1.87 -10.70
CA ASP A 136 -2.25 -1.11 -11.94
C ASP A 136 -0.97 -1.51 -12.66
N LEU A 137 0.14 -1.68 -11.94
CA LEU A 137 1.40 -2.19 -12.50
C LEU A 137 1.20 -3.56 -13.16
N LEU A 138 0.57 -4.50 -12.43
CA LEU A 138 0.29 -5.85 -12.95
C LEU A 138 -0.67 -5.81 -14.14
N SER A 139 -1.65 -4.89 -14.15
CA SER A 139 -2.60 -4.71 -15.25
C SER A 139 -1.92 -4.24 -16.52
N ILE A 140 -1.03 -3.25 -16.41
CA ILE A 140 -0.23 -2.74 -17.54
C ILE A 140 0.67 -3.84 -18.09
N TYR A 141 1.35 -4.57 -17.20
CA TYR A 141 2.19 -5.68 -17.63
C TYR A 141 1.39 -6.77 -18.35
N ALA A 142 0.30 -7.24 -17.76
CA ALA A 142 -0.55 -8.27 -18.37
C ALA A 142 -1.20 -7.83 -19.69
N ASN A 143 -1.51 -6.53 -19.83
CA ASN A 143 -2.03 -5.98 -21.07
C ASN A 143 -0.98 -5.96 -22.19
N ASN A 144 0.26 -5.61 -21.85
CA ASN A 144 1.37 -5.54 -22.80
C ASN A 144 1.96 -6.92 -23.15
N HIS A 145 1.73 -7.91 -22.28
CA HIS A 145 2.21 -9.29 -22.46
C HIS A 145 1.04 -10.30 -22.33
N PRO A 146 0.20 -10.46 -23.37
CA PRO A 146 -0.99 -11.32 -23.30
C PRO A 146 -0.69 -12.78 -22.96
N ASP A 147 0.47 -13.28 -23.36
CA ASP A 147 0.91 -14.67 -23.15
C ASP A 147 1.72 -14.86 -21.85
N ASN A 148 1.64 -13.88 -20.91
CA ASN A 148 2.37 -13.99 -19.65
C ASN A 148 1.91 -15.17 -18.80
N SER A 149 2.82 -15.67 -17.97
CA SER A 149 2.56 -16.74 -16.98
C SER A 149 2.66 -16.22 -15.53
N LEU A 150 2.44 -14.92 -15.31
CA LEU A 150 2.70 -14.23 -14.05
C LEU A 150 2.03 -14.89 -12.83
N PHE A 151 0.86 -15.47 -13.02
CA PHE A 151 0.10 -16.14 -11.94
C PHE A 151 0.10 -17.67 -12.07
N SER A 152 0.92 -18.24 -12.95
CA SER A 152 1.05 -19.70 -13.09
C SER A 152 1.93 -20.30 -12.00
N ASN A 153 2.87 -19.52 -11.46
CA ASN A 153 3.84 -19.91 -10.46
C ASN A 153 3.79 -18.99 -9.23
N LYS A 154 4.63 -19.26 -8.24
CA LYS A 154 4.78 -18.40 -7.07
C LYS A 154 5.63 -17.16 -7.39
N ASN A 155 5.27 -16.03 -6.83
CA ASN A 155 6.07 -14.82 -6.92
C ASN A 155 6.98 -14.71 -5.68
N LEU A 156 8.28 -14.63 -5.88
CA LEU A 156 9.24 -14.46 -4.80
C LEU A 156 9.12 -13.06 -4.21
N ARG A 157 8.86 -12.99 -2.90
CA ARG A 157 8.74 -11.74 -2.15
C ARG A 157 9.87 -11.62 -1.15
N LEU A 158 10.68 -10.57 -1.30
CA LEU A 158 11.71 -10.21 -0.34
C LEU A 158 11.29 -8.91 0.37
N GLY A 159 10.98 -9.00 1.65
CA GLY A 159 10.75 -7.85 2.52
C GLY A 159 12.00 -7.50 3.32
N GLY A 160 12.12 -6.25 3.74
CA GLY A 160 13.15 -5.82 4.69
C GLY A 160 13.03 -6.53 6.04
N SER A 161 13.89 -6.20 7.00
CA SER A 161 13.72 -6.63 8.39
C SER A 161 12.46 -5.98 8.96
N SER A 162 11.54 -6.77 9.48
CA SER A 162 10.18 -6.30 9.69
C SER A 162 9.69 -6.59 11.08
N GLU A 163 10.37 -6.00 12.04
CA GLU A 163 9.82 -5.89 13.38
C GLU A 163 8.77 -4.77 13.38
N LEU A 164 7.51 -5.13 13.61
CA LEU A 164 6.46 -4.16 13.90
C LEU A 164 6.42 -3.96 15.42
N TYR A 165 6.64 -2.72 15.82
CA TYR A 165 6.55 -2.33 17.22
C TYR A 165 5.13 -1.84 17.51
N GLU A 166 4.66 -2.03 18.74
CA GLU A 166 3.36 -1.53 19.20
C GLU A 166 3.57 -0.51 20.32
N ASP A 167 2.87 0.61 20.22
CA ASP A 167 2.80 1.65 21.25
C ASP A 167 1.43 2.33 21.15
N PHE A 168 0.79 2.59 22.29
CA PHE A 168 -0.55 3.21 22.35
C PHE A 168 -1.60 2.61 21.39
N ASN A 169 -1.58 1.28 21.19
CA ASN A 169 -2.47 0.59 20.25
C ASN A 169 -2.23 0.98 18.78
N THR A 170 -1.05 1.48 18.45
CA THR A 170 -0.57 1.75 17.10
C THR A 170 0.62 0.85 16.77
N LYS A 171 0.71 0.44 15.50
CA LYS A 171 1.82 -0.36 14.98
C LYS A 171 2.73 0.51 14.12
N PHE A 172 4.03 0.35 14.28
CA PHE A 172 5.00 1.07 13.47
C PHE A 172 6.19 0.19 13.08
N GLY A 173 6.72 0.44 11.90
CA GLY A 173 7.84 -0.31 11.34
C GLY A 173 8.07 0.05 9.88
N ASP A 174 8.79 -0.80 9.16
CA ASP A 174 9.00 -0.60 7.73
C ASP A 174 7.68 -0.68 6.96
N LEU A 175 7.50 0.19 5.95
CA LEU A 175 6.30 0.17 5.10
C LEU A 175 6.09 -1.21 4.45
N SER A 176 7.16 -1.87 4.02
CA SER A 176 7.09 -3.22 3.46
C SER A 176 6.53 -4.25 4.43
N ALA A 177 6.84 -4.12 5.73
CA ALA A 177 6.29 -4.99 6.77
C ALA A 177 4.78 -4.74 6.97
N ILE A 178 4.39 -3.46 7.03
CA ILE A 178 2.98 -3.07 7.14
C ILE A 178 2.20 -3.60 5.93
N MET A 179 2.73 -3.44 4.72
CA MET A 179 2.11 -3.97 3.51
C MET A 179 1.98 -5.50 3.55
N ILE A 180 3.05 -6.22 3.92
CA ILE A 180 3.04 -7.69 4.01
C ILE A 180 2.04 -8.18 5.07
N GLU A 181 1.94 -7.50 6.21
CA GLU A 181 0.99 -7.87 7.26
C GLU A 181 -0.46 -7.74 6.78
N ASN A 182 -0.74 -6.78 5.90
CA ASN A 182 -2.08 -6.44 5.44
C ASN A 182 -2.39 -6.92 4.01
N LEU A 183 -1.56 -7.78 3.43
CA LEU A 183 -1.81 -8.31 2.08
C LEU A 183 -3.14 -9.05 1.99
N PRO A 184 -3.89 -8.86 0.90
CA PRO A 184 -5.06 -9.66 0.60
C PRO A 184 -4.68 -11.16 0.54
N PHE A 185 -5.57 -12.02 1.05
CA PHE A 185 -5.32 -13.45 1.17
C PHE A 185 -4.96 -14.12 -0.17
N TRP A 186 -5.54 -13.66 -1.28
CA TRP A 186 -5.25 -14.20 -2.61
C TRP A 186 -3.81 -13.91 -3.08
N VAL A 187 -3.21 -12.81 -2.61
CA VAL A 187 -1.79 -12.52 -2.86
C VAL A 187 -0.90 -13.49 -2.08
N GLU A 188 -1.27 -13.85 -0.85
CA GLU A 188 -0.53 -14.84 -0.06
C GLU A 188 -0.46 -16.21 -0.74
N ILE A 189 -1.54 -16.64 -1.41
CA ILE A 189 -1.55 -17.91 -2.14
C ILE A 189 -0.56 -17.91 -3.31
N THR A 190 -0.36 -16.78 -3.96
CA THR A 190 0.49 -16.63 -5.15
C THR A 190 1.91 -16.18 -4.84
N THR A 191 2.27 -15.99 -3.57
CA THR A 191 3.60 -15.50 -3.18
C THR A 191 4.35 -16.49 -2.29
N THR A 192 5.67 -16.39 -2.30
CA THR A 192 6.61 -17.12 -1.43
C THR A 192 7.72 -16.14 -1.00
N PRO A 193 8.34 -16.28 0.17
CA PRO A 193 8.01 -17.21 1.25
C PRO A 193 6.70 -16.83 1.97
N SER A 194 6.31 -17.68 2.92
CA SER A 194 5.13 -17.44 3.78
C SER A 194 5.22 -16.08 4.49
N LYS A 195 4.06 -15.53 4.86
CA LYS A 195 3.99 -14.28 5.65
C LYS A 195 4.83 -14.35 6.92
N LYS A 196 4.79 -15.51 7.62
CA LYS A 196 5.56 -15.73 8.83
C LYS A 196 7.09 -15.56 8.60
N VAL A 197 7.61 -16.14 7.52
CA VAL A 197 9.03 -16.01 7.16
C VAL A 197 9.34 -14.61 6.65
N SER A 198 8.46 -14.03 5.84
CA SER A 198 8.61 -12.66 5.33
C SER A 198 8.71 -11.61 6.44
N LEU A 199 8.07 -11.84 7.60
CA LEU A 199 8.04 -10.93 8.75
C LEU A 199 9.08 -11.27 9.84
N MET A 200 10.04 -12.17 9.60
CA MET A 200 11.14 -12.40 10.54
C MET A 200 12.07 -11.19 10.62
N SER A 201 12.49 -10.82 11.81
CA SER A 201 13.38 -9.68 12.08
C SER A 201 14.87 -10.02 11.91
N GLU A 202 15.28 -11.21 12.36
CA GLU A 202 16.67 -11.63 12.30
C GLU A 202 17.02 -12.11 10.88
N TRP A 203 17.96 -11.41 10.22
CA TRP A 203 18.22 -11.56 8.79
C TRP A 203 18.80 -12.93 8.40
N GLU A 204 19.74 -13.47 9.18
CA GLU A 204 20.37 -14.74 8.81
C GLU A 204 19.39 -15.92 8.91
N SER A 205 18.60 -15.96 9.98
CA SER A 205 17.53 -16.94 10.16
C SER A 205 16.45 -16.82 9.11
N LYS A 206 16.07 -15.57 8.78
CA LYS A 206 15.12 -15.25 7.71
C LYS A 206 15.61 -15.78 6.37
N LEU A 207 16.87 -15.52 6.01
CA LEU A 207 17.44 -15.97 4.75
C LEU A 207 17.45 -17.50 4.65
N LYS A 208 17.86 -18.19 5.72
CA LYS A 208 17.82 -19.67 5.78
C LYS A 208 16.39 -20.20 5.62
N ALA A 209 15.41 -19.57 6.27
CA ALA A 209 14.00 -19.96 6.18
C ALA A 209 13.45 -19.71 4.76
N ILE A 210 13.77 -18.56 4.13
CA ILE A 210 13.42 -18.27 2.74
C ILE A 210 13.93 -19.36 1.81
N VAL A 211 15.22 -19.67 1.87
CA VAL A 211 15.83 -20.72 1.03
C VAL A 211 15.17 -22.08 1.28
N SER A 212 14.83 -22.39 2.53
CA SER A 212 14.14 -23.65 2.86
C SER A 212 12.74 -23.75 2.29
N GLU A 213 11.96 -22.67 2.30
CA GLU A 213 10.60 -22.66 1.74
C GLU A 213 10.62 -22.62 0.22
N VAL A 214 11.51 -21.81 -0.38
CA VAL A 214 11.48 -21.51 -1.82
C VAL A 214 12.12 -22.61 -2.68
N LYS A 215 13.08 -23.39 -2.13
CA LYS A 215 13.84 -24.39 -2.90
C LYS A 215 13.02 -25.45 -3.64
N ASN A 216 11.78 -25.69 -3.25
CA ASN A 216 10.88 -26.67 -3.83
C ASN A 216 9.65 -26.03 -4.53
N GLU A 217 9.64 -24.69 -4.64
CA GLU A 217 8.56 -23.96 -5.31
C GLU A 217 8.95 -23.60 -6.74
N ASP A 218 7.97 -23.58 -7.62
CA ASP A 218 8.11 -22.98 -8.95
C ASP A 218 7.97 -21.46 -8.82
N VAL A 219 9.08 -20.73 -8.96
CA VAL A 219 9.14 -19.26 -8.85
C VAL A 219 9.41 -18.63 -10.20
#